data_9a2de1d4584856bcba78faeb53fd6afc
#
_entry.id   9a2de1d4584856bcba78faeb53fd6afc
#
_cell.length_a   1.000
_cell.length_b   1.000
_cell.length_c   1.000
_cell.angle_alpha   90.00
_cell.angle_beta   90.00
_cell.angle_gamma   90.00
#
_symmetry.space_group_name_H-M   'P 1'
#
loop_
_entity.id
_entity.type
_entity.pdbx_description
1 polymer ?
#
loop_
_entity_poly.entity_id
_entity_poly.type
_entity_poly.pdbx_seq_one_letter_code
_entity_poly.pdbx_strand_id
1 'polypeptide(L)'
;QFWPLLTGVVNVDELALEKMLLNTGTLIHEARVSGRIDALTLASHGVDLCRSDMRIDRALLDGALLDIELSDTVPPDTTPSANVWKIAVEKLDINRSALTLHMPGDTLRIGAQITALKARQGYLDLDKGLYRVGSLSLDDSGVSYDNRAIDPVEGLDYNHLALSHLSLAVDSIFYCAPRIEAVVRSAAFAEKSGLSLTSLATRIAIDSLAMHLPTLALTTTHSSVKGRVDMDFNAFDSRHPGKMNIDLRASLGRGDIVCGASSLMPKALLRSLPDHPVNISVAMSGNMQKARLSRMDITWPTMVDLSANGFVGNLNDTDRLSADIKVKAQYVADVSFRQY
;
A
#
# COMPACT_ATOMS: atom_id res chain seq x y z
N GLN A 1 -0.37 1.29 45.91
CA GLN A 1 -1.33 2.38 46.21
C GLN A 1 -2.61 2.14 45.42
N PHE A 2 -3.75 1.90 46.09
CA PHE A 2 -5.05 1.65 45.44
C PHE A 2 -5.80 2.94 45.05
N TRP A 3 -5.31 4.10 45.49
CA TRP A 3 -5.97 5.38 45.29
C TRP A 3 -6.14 5.79 43.82
N PRO A 4 -5.19 5.55 42.88
CA PRO A 4 -5.38 5.84 41.47
C PRO A 4 -6.52 5.06 40.80
N LEU A 5 -6.80 3.84 41.25
CA LEU A 5 -7.93 3.05 40.78
C LEU A 5 -9.28 3.67 41.14
N LEU A 6 -9.36 4.36 42.27
CA LEU A 6 -10.56 5.07 42.71
C LEU A 6 -10.78 6.39 41.97
N THR A 7 -9.72 7.01 41.46
CA THR A 7 -9.78 8.24 40.66
C THR A 7 -9.92 7.97 39.16
N GLY A 8 -9.81 6.70 38.75
CA GLY A 8 -9.86 6.32 37.33
C GLY A 8 -8.59 6.66 36.53
N VAL A 9 -7.55 7.18 37.19
CA VAL A 9 -6.26 7.50 36.55
C VAL A 9 -5.18 6.58 37.09
N VAL A 10 -4.47 5.88 36.22
CA VAL A 10 -3.39 4.96 36.54
C VAL A 10 -2.11 5.39 35.82
N ASN A 11 -1.02 5.51 36.59
CA ASN A 11 0.31 5.69 36.00
C ASN A 11 1.10 4.39 36.17
N VAL A 12 1.79 4.01 35.15
CA VAL A 12 2.65 2.83 35.13
C VAL A 12 4.04 3.28 34.68
N ASP A 13 4.94 3.43 35.64
CA ASP A 13 6.31 3.85 35.34
C ASP A 13 7.02 2.86 34.46
N GLU A 14 6.83 1.55 34.75
CA GLU A 14 7.31 0.47 33.91
C GLU A 14 6.50 -0.80 34.20
N LEU A 15 6.05 -1.44 33.15
CA LEU A 15 5.54 -2.81 33.14
C LEU A 15 6.45 -3.64 32.24
N ALA A 16 7.14 -4.61 32.80
CA ALA A 16 7.95 -5.56 32.07
C ALA A 16 7.34 -6.96 32.21
N LEU A 17 7.04 -7.60 31.10
CA LEU A 17 6.52 -8.96 31.02
C LEU A 17 7.45 -9.78 30.14
N GLU A 18 7.88 -10.93 30.63
CA GLU A 18 8.79 -11.84 29.92
C GLU A 18 8.17 -13.23 29.75
N LYS A 19 8.49 -13.86 28.64
CA LYS A 19 8.12 -15.26 28.35
C LYS A 19 6.62 -15.52 28.48
N MET A 20 5.80 -14.63 27.91
CA MET A 20 4.35 -14.74 27.93
C MET A 20 3.86 -15.79 26.93
N LEU A 21 2.90 -16.58 27.37
CA LEU A 21 2.07 -17.42 26.49
C LEU A 21 0.67 -16.81 26.46
N LEU A 22 0.16 -16.56 25.26
CA LEU A 22 -1.16 -16.03 25.01
C LEU A 22 -2.07 -17.11 24.44
N ASN A 23 -3.25 -17.23 25.00
CA ASN A 23 -4.34 -18.00 24.41
C ASN A 23 -5.65 -17.42 24.95
N THR A 24 -6.30 -16.63 24.12
CA THR A 24 -7.54 -15.96 24.53
C THR A 24 -8.75 -16.88 24.53
N GLY A 25 -8.70 -17.99 23.79
CA GLY A 25 -9.78 -18.97 23.75
C GLY A 25 -11.15 -18.31 23.55
N THR A 26 -11.99 -18.41 24.57
CA THR A 26 -13.35 -17.84 24.59
C THR A 26 -13.45 -16.44 25.20
N LEU A 27 -12.32 -15.84 25.63
CA LEU A 27 -12.33 -14.54 26.28
C LEU A 27 -12.63 -13.39 25.32
N ILE A 28 -12.29 -13.56 24.04
CA ILE A 28 -12.57 -12.61 22.98
C ILE A 28 -13.47 -13.28 21.94
N HIS A 29 -14.73 -12.88 21.88
CA HIS A 29 -15.70 -13.54 21.02
C HIS A 29 -15.46 -13.33 19.52
N GLU A 30 -14.85 -12.20 19.14
CA GLU A 30 -14.61 -11.82 17.75
C GLU A 30 -13.25 -12.28 17.21
N ALA A 31 -12.32 -12.63 18.09
CA ALA A 31 -10.98 -13.05 17.70
C ALA A 31 -10.39 -14.08 18.67
N ARG A 32 -9.74 -15.10 18.13
CA ARG A 32 -8.86 -15.99 18.88
C ARG A 32 -7.42 -15.53 18.68
N VAL A 33 -6.73 -15.23 19.76
CA VAL A 33 -5.32 -14.86 19.75
C VAL A 33 -4.54 -15.94 20.47
N SER A 34 -3.57 -16.52 19.80
CA SER A 34 -2.64 -17.47 20.38
C SER A 34 -1.20 -17.10 20.02
N GLY A 35 -0.26 -17.47 20.87
CA GLY A 35 1.14 -17.21 20.59
C GLY A 35 2.00 -17.05 21.84
N ARG A 36 3.21 -16.56 21.60
CA ARG A 36 4.19 -16.25 22.65
C ARG A 36 4.80 -14.89 22.43
N ILE A 37 5.24 -14.26 23.49
CA ILE A 37 5.98 -13.00 23.49
C ILE A 37 7.19 -13.19 24.41
N ASP A 38 8.39 -12.96 23.88
CA ASP A 38 9.62 -13.10 24.66
C ASP A 38 9.75 -11.94 25.67
N ALA A 39 9.51 -10.71 25.22
CA ALA A 39 9.50 -9.54 26.10
C ALA A 39 8.50 -8.46 25.63
N LEU A 40 7.77 -7.91 26.60
CA LEU A 40 6.94 -6.72 26.43
C LEU A 40 7.30 -5.73 27.55
N THR A 41 7.74 -4.54 27.16
CA THR A 41 7.98 -3.43 28.09
C THR A 41 7.05 -2.28 27.73
N LEU A 42 6.38 -1.74 28.74
CA LEU A 42 5.46 -0.61 28.60
C LEU A 42 5.73 0.42 29.69
N ALA A 43 5.84 1.68 29.32
CA ALA A 43 5.81 2.82 30.22
C ALA A 43 4.66 3.75 29.82
N SER A 44 3.85 4.16 30.79
CA SER A 44 2.64 4.96 30.54
C SER A 44 2.41 5.90 31.70
N HIS A 45 2.28 7.19 31.44
CA HIS A 45 1.78 8.15 32.40
C HIS A 45 0.43 8.70 31.92
N GLY A 46 -0.63 8.32 32.57
CA GLY A 46 -1.96 8.80 32.30
C GLY A 46 -2.83 7.80 31.52
N VAL A 47 -3.17 6.68 32.18
CA VAL A 47 -4.28 5.83 31.78
C VAL A 47 -5.51 6.29 32.52
N ASP A 48 -6.40 7.02 31.86
CA ASP A 48 -7.68 7.49 32.41
C ASP A 48 -8.80 6.53 31.98
N LEU A 49 -9.18 5.64 32.88
CA LEU A 49 -10.23 4.66 32.62
C LEU A 49 -11.63 5.30 32.52
N CYS A 50 -11.85 6.46 33.15
CA CYS A 50 -13.12 7.16 33.09
C CYS A 50 -13.33 7.87 31.76
N ARG A 51 -12.27 8.38 31.17
CA ARG A 51 -12.29 9.11 29.89
C ARG A 51 -11.87 8.26 28.71
N SER A 52 -11.47 7.02 28.95
CA SER A 52 -10.91 6.11 27.93
C SER A 52 -9.75 6.77 27.16
N ASP A 53 -8.85 7.44 27.90
CA ASP A 53 -7.65 8.11 27.37
C ASP A 53 -6.41 7.39 27.89
N MET A 54 -5.48 7.02 26.98
CA MET A 54 -4.24 6.33 27.32
C MET A 54 -3.05 7.02 26.67
N ARG A 55 -2.01 7.29 27.48
CA ARG A 55 -0.76 7.89 27.00
C ARG A 55 0.40 6.96 27.30
N ILE A 56 0.92 6.37 26.24
CA ILE A 56 2.05 5.44 26.28
C ILE A 56 3.31 6.21 25.86
N ASP A 57 4.28 6.33 26.76
CA ASP A 57 5.55 6.98 26.44
C ASP A 57 6.45 6.07 25.63
N ARG A 58 6.47 4.79 26.01
CA ARG A 58 7.26 3.79 25.32
C ARG A 58 6.58 2.42 25.39
N ALA A 59 6.52 1.75 24.25
CA ALA A 59 6.18 0.34 24.15
C ALA A 59 7.29 -0.37 23.36
N LEU A 60 7.78 -1.46 23.89
CA LEU A 60 8.72 -2.37 23.23
C LEU A 60 8.12 -3.77 23.22
N LEU A 61 7.98 -4.33 22.05
CA LEU A 61 7.59 -5.72 21.83
C LEU A 61 8.75 -6.44 21.15
N ASP A 62 9.25 -7.49 21.75
CA ASP A 62 10.37 -8.25 21.24
C ASP A 62 10.08 -9.74 21.23
N GLY A 63 10.38 -10.40 20.13
CA GLY A 63 10.22 -11.85 19.96
C GLY A 63 8.78 -12.33 20.05
N ALA A 64 7.80 -11.57 19.56
CA ALA A 64 6.41 -11.97 19.52
C ALA A 64 6.13 -12.90 18.35
N LEU A 65 5.48 -14.02 18.59
CA LEU A 65 4.93 -14.91 17.58
C LEU A 65 3.44 -15.03 17.85
N LEU A 66 2.62 -14.35 17.04
CA LEU A 66 1.18 -14.25 17.25
C LEU A 66 0.43 -14.86 16.07
N ASP A 67 -0.59 -15.64 16.38
CA ASP A 67 -1.56 -16.19 15.46
C ASP A 67 -2.95 -15.67 15.87
N ILE A 68 -3.60 -14.95 14.97
CA ILE A 68 -4.89 -14.33 15.18
C ILE A 68 -5.87 -14.90 14.17
N GLU A 69 -6.97 -15.45 14.67
CA GLU A 69 -8.08 -15.93 13.85
C GLU A 69 -9.33 -15.09 14.17
N LEU A 70 -9.87 -14.42 13.16
CA LEU A 70 -11.12 -13.67 13.28
C LEU A 70 -12.31 -14.59 13.14
N SER A 71 -13.33 -14.39 13.96
CA SER A 71 -14.55 -15.22 13.94
C SER A 71 -15.57 -14.63 12.97
N ASP A 72 -16.09 -15.46 12.06
CA ASP A 72 -17.15 -15.09 11.12
C ASP A 72 -18.55 -15.28 11.72
N THR A 73 -18.63 -15.93 12.88
CA THR A 73 -19.92 -16.35 13.45
C THR A 73 -20.52 -15.34 14.41
N VAL A 74 -19.76 -14.32 14.80
CA VAL A 74 -20.24 -13.28 15.70
C VAL A 74 -20.65 -12.06 14.86
N PRO A 75 -21.95 -11.69 14.85
CA PRO A 75 -22.37 -10.45 14.23
C PRO A 75 -21.60 -9.28 14.86
N PRO A 76 -21.21 -8.27 14.07
CA PRO A 76 -20.55 -7.09 14.64
C PRO A 76 -21.46 -6.49 15.73
N ASP A 77 -20.91 -6.24 16.90
CA ASP A 77 -21.62 -5.57 17.98
C ASP A 77 -21.95 -4.15 17.54
N THR A 78 -23.22 -3.92 17.19
CA THR A 78 -23.72 -2.61 16.76
C THR A 78 -24.12 -1.73 17.93
N THR A 79 -23.97 -2.20 19.18
CA THR A 79 -24.20 -1.35 20.35
C THR A 79 -23.12 -0.28 20.43
N PRO A 80 -23.48 1.01 20.49
CA PRO A 80 -22.47 2.07 20.66
C PRO A 80 -21.69 1.81 21.94
N SER A 81 -20.39 1.52 21.84
CA SER A 81 -19.53 1.43 23.00
C SER A 81 -19.50 2.79 23.70
N ALA A 82 -19.93 2.84 24.96
CA ALA A 82 -19.93 4.08 25.73
C ALA A 82 -18.53 4.64 25.99
N ASN A 83 -17.47 3.84 25.78
CA ASN A 83 -16.09 4.17 26.09
C ASN A 83 -15.19 3.82 24.90
N VAL A 84 -15.07 4.74 23.95
CA VAL A 84 -14.15 4.58 22.83
C VAL A 84 -12.80 5.21 23.16
N TRP A 85 -11.74 4.41 23.05
CA TRP A 85 -10.41 4.78 23.50
C TRP A 85 -9.72 5.79 22.57
N LYS A 86 -9.04 6.75 23.20
CA LYS A 86 -8.01 7.60 22.59
C LYS A 86 -6.66 7.18 23.13
N ILE A 87 -5.75 6.85 22.22
CA ILE A 87 -4.46 6.28 22.57
C ILE A 87 -3.36 7.12 21.91
N ALA A 88 -2.52 7.74 22.72
CA ALA A 88 -1.30 8.39 22.26
C ALA A 88 -0.10 7.49 22.59
N VAL A 89 0.78 7.29 21.61
CA VAL A 89 1.99 6.47 21.75
C VAL A 89 3.19 7.27 21.25
N GLU A 90 4.07 7.69 22.14
CA GLU A 90 5.24 8.47 21.76
C GLU A 90 6.28 7.61 21.03
N LYS A 91 6.55 6.41 21.53
CA LYS A 91 7.53 5.48 20.97
C LYS A 91 6.99 4.06 20.99
N LEU A 92 6.91 3.43 19.81
CA LEU A 92 6.65 2.00 19.66
C LEU A 92 7.82 1.38 18.90
N ASP A 93 8.42 0.36 19.48
CA ASP A 93 9.45 -0.46 18.88
C ASP A 93 8.98 -1.93 18.89
N ILE A 94 8.98 -2.57 17.72
CA ILE A 94 8.66 -4.00 17.57
C ILE A 94 9.85 -4.67 16.89
N ASN A 95 10.42 -5.67 17.53
CA ASN A 95 11.59 -6.37 17.04
C ASN A 95 11.34 -7.89 16.96
N ARG A 96 11.97 -8.55 15.99
CA ARG A 96 12.03 -10.03 15.85
C ARG A 96 10.68 -10.71 16.03
N SER A 97 9.62 -10.12 15.50
CA SER A 97 8.25 -10.56 15.73
C SER A 97 7.61 -11.08 14.45
N ALA A 98 6.67 -11.99 14.60
CA ALA A 98 5.85 -12.48 13.49
C ALA A 98 4.37 -12.49 13.89
N LEU A 99 3.53 -12.14 12.94
CA LEU A 99 2.09 -12.12 13.07
C LEU A 99 1.48 -12.89 11.90
N THR A 100 0.53 -13.78 12.20
CA THR A 100 -0.36 -14.36 11.19
C THR A 100 -1.80 -13.99 11.55
N LEU A 101 -2.52 -13.47 10.57
CA LEU A 101 -3.94 -13.17 10.67
C LEU A 101 -4.71 -14.08 9.72
N HIS A 102 -5.65 -14.83 10.25
CA HIS A 102 -6.58 -15.66 9.51
C HIS A 102 -7.97 -15.01 9.52
N MET A 103 -8.54 -14.85 8.35
CA MET A 103 -9.91 -14.38 8.14
C MET A 103 -10.69 -15.46 7.40
N PRO A 104 -11.24 -16.46 8.11
CA PRO A 104 -11.81 -17.66 7.47
C PRO A 104 -12.96 -17.36 6.51
N GLY A 105 -13.87 -16.42 6.85
CA GLY A 105 -14.98 -16.05 6.00
C GLY A 105 -14.58 -15.42 4.68
N ASP A 106 -13.52 -14.64 4.70
CA ASP A 106 -12.98 -14.01 3.50
C ASP A 106 -11.94 -14.91 2.80
N THR A 107 -11.65 -16.10 3.37
CA THR A 107 -10.60 -17.00 2.89
C THR A 107 -9.21 -16.35 2.79
N LEU A 108 -9.00 -15.31 3.59
CA LEU A 108 -7.77 -14.51 3.58
C LEU A 108 -6.79 -14.94 4.66
N ARG A 109 -5.52 -14.91 4.31
CA ARG A 109 -4.42 -15.03 5.25
C ARG A 109 -3.42 -13.90 5.02
N ILE A 110 -3.08 -13.20 6.10
CA ILE A 110 -2.07 -12.15 6.09
C ILE A 110 -0.96 -12.56 7.05
N GLY A 111 0.27 -12.55 6.57
CA GLY A 111 1.46 -12.82 7.38
C GLY A 111 2.36 -11.58 7.42
N ALA A 112 2.96 -11.31 8.58
CA ALA A 112 4.00 -10.31 8.73
C ALA A 112 5.17 -10.88 9.53
N GLN A 113 6.38 -10.70 9.03
CA GLN A 113 7.63 -10.99 9.72
C GLN A 113 8.36 -9.68 9.92
N ILE A 114 8.47 -9.23 11.16
CA ILE A 114 9.00 -7.92 11.51
C ILE A 114 10.39 -8.11 12.11
N THR A 115 11.41 -7.70 11.39
CA THR A 115 12.77 -7.65 11.91
C THR A 115 12.92 -6.47 12.87
N ALA A 116 12.59 -5.27 12.41
CA ALA A 116 12.51 -4.10 13.25
C ALA A 116 11.47 -3.11 12.69
N LEU A 117 10.54 -2.69 13.54
CA LEU A 117 9.57 -1.61 13.28
C LEU A 117 9.71 -0.55 14.35
N LYS A 118 9.76 0.70 13.94
CA LYS A 118 9.76 1.86 14.85
C LYS A 118 8.66 2.82 14.41
N ALA A 119 7.75 3.13 15.33
CA ALA A 119 6.76 4.18 15.12
C ALA A 119 6.94 5.26 16.22
N ARG A 120 6.73 6.50 15.82
CA ARG A 120 6.89 7.67 16.69
C ARG A 120 5.69 8.58 16.56
N GLN A 121 5.30 9.18 17.67
CA GLN A 121 4.19 10.14 17.75
C GLN A 121 2.90 9.58 17.17
N GLY A 122 2.53 8.38 17.64
CA GLY A 122 1.27 7.72 17.30
C GLY A 122 0.09 8.34 18.05
N TYR A 123 -1.03 8.50 17.38
CA TYR A 123 -2.30 8.89 17.98
C TYR A 123 -3.45 8.17 17.30
N LEU A 124 -4.27 7.50 18.10
CA LEU A 124 -5.44 6.74 17.67
C LEU A 124 -6.68 7.28 18.40
N ASP A 125 -7.66 7.73 17.66
CA ASP A 125 -9.00 8.06 18.18
C ASP A 125 -9.98 7.02 17.58
N LEU A 126 -10.29 6.01 18.35
CA LEU A 126 -11.11 4.89 17.90
C LEU A 126 -12.57 5.29 17.66
N ASP A 127 -13.05 6.36 18.33
CA ASP A 127 -14.38 6.93 18.10
C ASP A 127 -14.52 7.49 16.68
N LYS A 128 -13.49 8.18 16.22
CA LYS A 128 -13.50 8.83 14.91
C LYS A 128 -12.88 7.99 13.81
N GLY A 129 -12.32 6.81 14.14
CA GLY A 129 -11.50 6.04 13.20
C GLY A 129 -10.30 6.84 12.69
N LEU A 130 -9.73 7.71 13.56
CA LEU A 130 -8.62 8.59 13.20
C LEU A 130 -7.31 8.04 13.71
N TYR A 131 -6.35 7.90 12.81
CA TYR A 131 -5.01 7.39 13.08
C TYR A 131 -3.96 8.36 12.56
N ARG A 132 -3.01 8.73 13.40
CA ARG A 132 -1.86 9.57 13.04
C ARG A 132 -0.58 8.91 13.50
N VAL A 133 0.44 8.98 12.67
CA VAL A 133 1.80 8.56 13.05
C VAL A 133 2.78 9.59 12.50
N GLY A 134 3.59 10.17 13.37
CA GLY A 134 4.57 11.17 12.95
C GLY A 134 5.65 10.59 12.05
N SER A 135 6.19 9.42 12.41
CA SER A 135 7.10 8.66 11.55
C SER A 135 6.99 7.15 11.81
N LEU A 136 7.18 6.37 10.76
CA LEU A 136 7.23 4.92 10.79
C LEU A 136 8.41 4.45 9.96
N SER A 137 9.24 3.56 10.53
CA SER A 137 10.24 2.80 9.79
C SER A 137 10.07 1.31 9.99
N LEU A 138 10.29 0.56 8.94
CA LEU A 138 10.30 -0.89 8.91
C LEU A 138 11.57 -1.33 8.20
N ASP A 139 12.33 -2.22 8.81
CA ASP A 139 13.63 -2.65 8.29
C ASP A 139 13.60 -4.16 8.00
N ASP A 140 14.05 -4.56 6.81
CA ASP A 140 14.31 -5.93 6.35
C ASP A 140 13.23 -6.95 6.80
N SER A 141 12.00 -6.60 6.57
CA SER A 141 10.82 -7.36 7.03
C SER A 141 10.16 -8.12 5.88
N GLY A 142 9.17 -8.95 6.20
CA GLY A 142 8.40 -9.69 5.21
C GLY A 142 6.91 -9.50 5.42
N VAL A 143 6.14 -9.43 4.33
CA VAL A 143 4.68 -9.39 4.37
C VAL A 143 4.12 -10.34 3.31
N SER A 144 3.13 -11.12 3.67
CA SER A 144 2.40 -11.98 2.75
C SER A 144 0.90 -11.70 2.81
N TYR A 145 0.27 -11.76 1.65
CA TYR A 145 -1.18 -11.68 1.48
C TYR A 145 -1.60 -12.85 0.59
N ASP A 146 -2.53 -13.66 1.05
CA ASP A 146 -2.95 -14.89 0.40
C ASP A 146 -4.48 -15.01 0.41
N ASN A 147 -5.10 -14.81 -0.75
CA ASN A 147 -6.54 -15.01 -0.95
C ASN A 147 -6.79 -16.42 -1.49
N ARG A 148 -7.11 -17.35 -0.62
CA ARG A 148 -7.27 -18.77 -0.94
C ARG A 148 -8.54 -19.10 -1.73
N ALA A 149 -9.42 -18.12 -1.96
CA ALA A 149 -10.59 -18.29 -2.83
C ALA A 149 -10.24 -18.19 -4.32
N ILE A 150 -9.05 -17.71 -4.65
CA ILE A 150 -8.59 -17.47 -6.01
C ILE A 150 -7.37 -18.31 -6.30
N ASP A 151 -7.33 -18.96 -7.46
CA ASP A 151 -6.17 -19.76 -7.86
C ASP A 151 -4.98 -18.84 -8.21
N PRO A 152 -3.74 -19.25 -7.84
CA PRO A 152 -2.55 -18.49 -8.17
C PRO A 152 -2.30 -18.35 -9.67
N VAL A 153 -1.82 -17.17 -10.09
CA VAL A 153 -1.43 -16.89 -11.48
C VAL A 153 0.08 -16.68 -11.62
N GLU A 154 0.60 -16.87 -12.84
CA GLU A 154 2.01 -16.65 -13.16
C GLU A 154 2.33 -15.15 -13.21
N GLY A 155 3.49 -14.74 -12.70
CA GLY A 155 3.96 -13.37 -12.62
C GLY A 155 3.49 -12.65 -11.37
N LEU A 156 3.23 -11.34 -11.49
CA LEU A 156 2.77 -10.54 -10.36
C LEU A 156 1.30 -10.87 -10.05
N ASP A 157 1.11 -11.56 -8.95
CA ASP A 157 -0.20 -12.03 -8.50
C ASP A 157 -0.67 -11.21 -7.30
N TYR A 158 -1.63 -10.31 -7.51
CA TYR A 158 -2.15 -9.43 -6.47
C TYR A 158 -2.98 -10.16 -5.39
N ASN A 159 -3.43 -11.38 -5.68
CA ASN A 159 -4.16 -12.21 -4.72
C ASN A 159 -3.24 -13.06 -3.85
N HIS A 160 -1.99 -13.24 -4.28
CA HIS A 160 -1.00 -14.06 -3.61
C HIS A 160 0.34 -13.35 -3.56
N LEU A 161 0.41 -12.23 -2.82
CA LEU A 161 1.64 -11.44 -2.68
C LEU A 161 2.54 -12.00 -1.58
N ALA A 162 3.85 -11.99 -1.84
CA ALA A 162 4.85 -12.28 -0.82
C ALA A 162 6.05 -11.34 -1.00
N LEU A 163 6.13 -10.38 -0.10
CA LEU A 163 7.20 -9.38 -0.05
C LEU A 163 8.27 -9.82 0.94
N SER A 164 9.52 -9.77 0.53
CA SER A 164 10.69 -9.99 1.36
C SER A 164 11.62 -8.79 1.29
N HIS A 165 12.52 -8.66 2.25
CA HIS A 165 13.44 -7.52 2.37
C HIS A 165 12.70 -6.16 2.34
N LEU A 166 11.49 -6.16 2.89
CA LEU A 166 10.67 -4.95 2.94
C LEU A 166 11.29 -3.96 3.92
N SER A 167 11.74 -2.85 3.37
CA SER A 167 12.21 -1.69 4.11
C SER A 167 11.37 -0.49 3.73
N LEU A 168 10.89 0.26 4.73
CA LEU A 168 9.95 1.36 4.54
C LEU A 168 10.26 2.49 5.50
N ALA A 169 10.27 3.73 5.02
CA ALA A 169 10.31 4.93 5.83
C ALA A 169 9.21 5.90 5.39
N VAL A 170 8.29 6.18 6.30
CA VAL A 170 7.11 7.03 6.06
C VAL A 170 7.00 8.07 7.14
N ASP A 171 6.69 9.29 6.76
CA ASP A 171 6.41 10.40 7.67
C ASP A 171 4.97 10.89 7.52
N SER A 172 4.46 11.52 8.57
CA SER A 172 3.19 12.25 8.54
C SER A 172 2.01 11.41 8.05
N ILE A 173 1.92 10.17 8.54
CA ILE A 173 0.79 9.30 8.23
C ILE A 173 -0.47 9.87 8.90
N PHE A 174 -1.50 10.06 8.11
CA PHE A 174 -2.84 10.43 8.56
C PHE A 174 -3.86 9.52 7.89
N TYR A 175 -4.72 8.92 8.67
CA TYR A 175 -5.87 8.16 8.19
C TYR A 175 -7.11 8.53 9.00
N CYS A 176 -8.15 8.93 8.32
CA CYS A 176 -9.52 9.06 8.86
C CYS A 176 -10.45 8.89 7.66
N ALA A 177 -11.07 7.72 7.55
CA ALA A 177 -11.83 7.36 6.37
C ALA A 177 -12.79 8.47 5.92
N PRO A 178 -12.81 8.81 4.63
CA PRO A 178 -12.08 8.22 3.52
C PRO A 178 -10.71 8.85 3.20
N ARG A 179 -10.17 9.71 4.09
CA ARG A 179 -8.94 10.48 3.85
C ARG A 179 -7.69 9.73 4.32
N ILE A 180 -6.71 9.63 3.42
CA ILE A 180 -5.37 9.06 3.66
C ILE A 180 -4.33 10.06 3.19
N GLU A 181 -3.36 10.38 4.05
CA GLU A 181 -2.19 11.17 3.67
C GLU A 181 -0.92 10.53 4.23
N ALA A 182 0.15 10.52 3.44
CA ALA A 182 1.44 10.04 3.87
C ALA A 182 2.58 10.61 3.01
N VAL A 183 3.76 10.69 3.59
CA VAL A 183 5.00 11.01 2.89
C VAL A 183 5.90 9.79 2.96
N VAL A 184 5.97 9.03 1.88
CA VAL A 184 6.90 7.91 1.72
C VAL A 184 8.26 8.49 1.34
N ARG A 185 9.24 8.41 2.25
CA ARG A 185 10.62 8.84 1.99
C ARG A 185 11.39 7.79 1.20
N SER A 186 11.19 6.55 1.56
CA SER A 186 11.76 5.40 0.87
C SER A 186 10.93 4.15 1.10
N ALA A 187 10.87 3.29 0.08
CA ALA A 187 10.41 1.92 0.22
C ALA A 187 11.22 1.03 -0.74
N ALA A 188 11.53 -0.16 -0.29
CA ALA A 188 12.19 -1.20 -1.08
C ALA A 188 11.67 -2.58 -0.65
N PHE A 189 11.55 -3.50 -1.59
CA PHE A 189 11.17 -4.90 -1.34
C PHE A 189 11.52 -5.78 -2.55
N ALA A 190 11.57 -7.08 -2.32
CA ALA A 190 11.54 -8.09 -3.38
C ALA A 190 10.23 -8.87 -3.29
N GLU A 191 9.54 -9.05 -4.41
CA GLU A 191 8.31 -9.83 -4.51
C GLU A 191 8.62 -11.20 -5.14
N LYS A 192 7.89 -12.26 -4.73
CA LYS A 192 8.13 -13.64 -5.14
C LYS A 192 8.11 -13.88 -6.66
N SER A 193 7.42 -13.03 -7.43
CA SER A 193 7.38 -13.09 -8.90
C SER A 193 8.67 -12.65 -9.58
N GLY A 194 9.62 -12.08 -8.82
CA GLY A 194 10.86 -11.50 -9.33
C GLY A 194 10.84 -9.98 -9.48
N LEU A 195 9.70 -9.32 -9.24
CA LEU A 195 9.64 -7.86 -9.16
C LEU A 195 10.42 -7.38 -7.92
N SER A 196 11.38 -6.50 -8.11
CA SER A 196 12.14 -5.89 -7.01
C SER A 196 12.05 -4.39 -7.08
N LEU A 197 11.36 -3.79 -6.11
CA LEU A 197 11.36 -2.34 -5.88
C LEU A 197 12.64 -1.98 -5.13
N THR A 198 13.48 -1.17 -5.73
CA THR A 198 14.74 -0.70 -5.11
C THR A 198 14.59 0.64 -4.42
N SER A 199 13.66 1.48 -4.88
CA SER A 199 13.36 2.76 -4.25
C SER A 199 11.97 3.24 -4.65
N LEU A 200 11.23 3.78 -3.68
CA LEU A 200 10.02 4.57 -3.89
C LEU A 200 10.04 5.78 -2.99
N ALA A 201 9.87 6.95 -3.58
CA ALA A 201 9.62 8.18 -2.83
C ALA A 201 8.39 8.87 -3.43
N THR A 202 7.42 9.19 -2.57
CA THR A 202 6.15 9.81 -3.01
C THR A 202 5.46 10.52 -1.86
N ARG A 203 4.65 11.51 -2.20
CA ARG A 203 3.62 12.04 -1.29
C ARG A 203 2.28 11.55 -1.78
N ILE A 204 1.47 11.03 -0.87
CA ILE A 204 0.15 10.49 -1.14
C ILE A 204 -0.87 11.35 -0.41
N ALA A 205 -1.90 11.79 -1.11
CA ALA A 205 -3.11 12.32 -0.52
C ALA A 205 -4.31 11.76 -1.28
N ILE A 206 -5.17 11.04 -0.57
CA ILE A 206 -6.35 10.37 -1.12
C ILE A 206 -7.53 10.76 -0.22
N ASP A 207 -8.65 11.09 -0.83
CA ASP A 207 -9.93 11.26 -0.13
C ASP A 207 -11.07 10.54 -0.88
N SER A 208 -12.34 10.86 -0.59
CA SER A 208 -13.48 10.24 -1.28
C SER A 208 -13.63 10.63 -2.75
N LEU A 209 -12.96 11.69 -3.19
CA LEU A 209 -13.17 12.30 -4.50
C LEU A 209 -11.96 12.11 -5.42
N ALA A 210 -10.74 12.16 -4.86
CA ALA A 210 -9.53 12.26 -5.67
C ALA A 210 -8.30 11.58 -5.04
N MET A 211 -7.34 11.31 -5.90
CA MET A 211 -5.99 10.92 -5.55
C MET A 211 -4.98 11.94 -6.06
N HIS A 212 -4.09 12.38 -5.18
CA HIS A 212 -3.01 13.32 -5.48
C HIS A 212 -1.66 12.70 -5.15
N LEU A 213 -0.83 12.55 -6.16
CA LEU A 213 0.57 12.14 -6.08
C LEU A 213 1.43 13.25 -6.70
N PRO A 214 1.66 14.37 -6.00
CA PRO A 214 2.37 15.53 -6.57
C PRO A 214 3.83 15.21 -6.90
N THR A 215 4.39 14.21 -6.28
CA THR A 215 5.73 13.70 -6.55
C THR A 215 5.70 12.18 -6.52
N LEU A 216 6.17 11.55 -7.57
CA LEU A 216 6.35 10.11 -7.67
C LEU A 216 7.75 9.84 -8.22
N ALA A 217 8.55 9.09 -7.50
CA ALA A 217 9.82 8.55 -7.98
C ALA A 217 9.91 7.09 -7.54
N LEU A 218 9.85 6.19 -8.50
CA LEU A 218 9.89 4.75 -8.32
C LEU A 218 11.02 4.17 -9.17
N THR A 219 11.78 3.27 -8.59
CA THR A 219 12.82 2.52 -9.29
C THR A 219 12.75 1.06 -8.88
N THR A 220 12.76 0.18 -9.85
CA THR A 220 12.90 -1.26 -9.69
C THR A 220 14.29 -1.70 -10.16
N THR A 221 14.56 -2.98 -10.19
CA THR A 221 15.82 -3.50 -10.76
C THR A 221 15.94 -3.18 -12.26
N HIS A 222 14.83 -3.11 -12.99
CA HIS A 222 14.84 -2.97 -14.46
C HIS A 222 14.15 -1.71 -14.98
N SER A 223 13.42 -0.99 -14.12
CA SER A 223 12.58 0.13 -14.56
C SER A 223 12.69 1.34 -13.64
N SER A 224 12.31 2.49 -14.17
CA SER A 224 12.13 3.70 -13.37
C SER A 224 10.91 4.48 -13.84
N VAL A 225 10.17 5.08 -12.90
CA VAL A 225 9.02 5.94 -13.16
C VAL A 225 9.15 7.20 -12.32
N LYS A 226 8.97 8.36 -12.94
CA LYS A 226 8.98 9.66 -12.26
C LYS A 226 7.87 10.53 -12.78
N GLY A 227 7.27 11.34 -11.90
CA GLY A 227 6.27 12.32 -12.32
C GLY A 227 5.28 12.70 -11.25
N ARG A 228 4.08 13.00 -11.69
CA ARG A 228 2.94 13.37 -10.84
C ARG A 228 1.64 12.82 -11.42
N VAL A 229 0.70 12.54 -10.55
CA VAL A 229 -0.66 12.11 -10.88
C VAL A 229 -1.64 12.84 -9.98
N ASP A 230 -2.56 13.57 -10.58
CA ASP A 230 -3.73 14.15 -9.92
C ASP A 230 -4.96 13.62 -10.65
N MET A 231 -5.85 12.92 -9.98
CA MET A 231 -6.96 12.25 -10.64
C MET A 231 -8.16 12.16 -9.71
N ASP A 232 -9.32 12.63 -10.19
CA ASP A 232 -10.60 12.38 -9.57
C ASP A 232 -11.01 10.91 -9.77
N PHE A 233 -11.61 10.25 -8.78
CA PHE A 233 -11.99 8.83 -8.89
C PHE A 233 -13.07 8.58 -9.92
N ASN A 234 -13.92 9.58 -10.20
CA ASN A 234 -14.88 9.54 -11.28
C ASN A 234 -14.28 9.96 -12.65
N ALA A 235 -12.93 10.05 -12.77
CA ALA A 235 -12.29 10.44 -14.04
C ALA A 235 -12.72 9.56 -15.21
N PHE A 236 -13.07 8.30 -14.94
CA PHE A 236 -13.52 7.32 -15.93
C PHE A 236 -15.06 7.18 -16.02
N ASP A 237 -15.82 7.97 -15.26
CA ASP A 237 -17.28 7.98 -15.37
C ASP A 237 -17.72 8.52 -16.74
N SER A 238 -18.68 7.85 -17.36
CA SER A 238 -19.15 8.22 -18.70
C SER A 238 -20.09 9.43 -18.70
N ARG A 239 -20.80 9.66 -17.60
CA ARG A 239 -21.81 10.72 -17.49
C ARG A 239 -21.25 12.01 -16.91
N HIS A 240 -20.43 11.88 -15.87
CA HIS A 240 -19.85 13.00 -15.14
C HIS A 240 -18.35 12.77 -14.92
N PRO A 241 -17.53 12.74 -15.98
CA PRO A 241 -16.12 12.43 -15.84
C PRO A 241 -15.40 13.53 -15.07
N GLY A 242 -14.72 13.11 -14.03
CA GLY A 242 -13.82 13.93 -13.23
C GLY A 242 -12.56 14.32 -13.99
N LYS A 243 -11.77 15.17 -13.39
CA LYS A 243 -10.52 15.68 -13.97
C LYS A 243 -9.36 14.72 -13.75
N MET A 244 -8.40 14.73 -14.65
CA MET A 244 -7.11 14.11 -14.51
C MET A 244 -6.01 15.04 -15.00
N ASN A 245 -4.87 15.00 -14.32
CA ASN A 245 -3.65 15.69 -14.72
C ASN A 245 -2.47 14.77 -14.43
N ILE A 246 -1.89 14.23 -15.47
CA ILE A 246 -0.85 13.20 -15.41
C ILE A 246 0.36 13.72 -16.16
N ASP A 247 1.53 13.69 -15.54
CA ASP A 247 2.82 13.94 -16.17
C ASP A 247 3.81 12.88 -15.68
N LEU A 248 4.04 11.87 -16.49
CA LEU A 248 4.86 10.70 -16.16
C LEU A 248 5.97 10.50 -17.19
N ARG A 249 7.13 10.10 -16.70
CA ARG A 249 8.24 9.60 -17.50
C ARG A 249 8.65 8.26 -16.93
N ALA A 250 8.70 7.26 -17.80
CA ALA A 250 9.04 5.90 -17.43
C ALA A 250 10.11 5.34 -18.38
N SER A 251 10.99 4.56 -17.82
CA SER A 251 11.88 3.66 -18.55
C SER A 251 11.57 2.26 -18.04
N LEU A 252 10.95 1.42 -18.87
CA LEU A 252 10.46 0.11 -18.46
C LEU A 252 11.33 -0.98 -19.08
N GLY A 253 12.02 -1.73 -18.22
CA GLY A 253 12.85 -2.85 -18.63
C GLY A 253 12.04 -4.12 -18.87
N ARG A 254 12.54 -4.98 -19.75
CA ARG A 254 11.90 -6.24 -20.12
C ARG A 254 11.53 -7.11 -18.93
N GLY A 255 12.40 -7.21 -17.92
CA GLY A 255 12.15 -8.04 -16.74
C GLY A 255 10.86 -7.66 -16.01
N ASP A 256 10.62 -6.37 -15.79
CA ASP A 256 9.41 -5.90 -15.11
C ASP A 256 8.18 -5.97 -16.02
N ILE A 257 8.34 -5.74 -17.33
CA ILE A 257 7.24 -5.93 -18.31
C ILE A 257 6.80 -7.39 -18.29
N VAL A 258 7.73 -8.33 -18.37
CA VAL A 258 7.41 -9.76 -18.34
C VAL A 258 6.75 -10.14 -17.03
N CYS A 259 7.27 -9.68 -15.90
CA CYS A 259 6.69 -9.95 -14.59
C CYS A 259 5.26 -9.41 -14.45
N GLY A 260 5.03 -8.14 -14.83
CA GLY A 260 3.72 -7.49 -14.68
C GLY A 260 2.68 -7.89 -15.74
N ALA A 261 3.12 -8.36 -16.94
CA ALA A 261 2.23 -8.67 -18.05
C ALA A 261 2.08 -10.17 -18.34
N SER A 262 2.70 -11.05 -17.56
CA SER A 262 2.70 -12.50 -17.80
C SER A 262 1.31 -13.12 -17.81
N SER A 263 0.37 -12.60 -17.04
CA SER A 263 -1.03 -13.03 -17.02
C SER A 263 -1.89 -12.39 -18.13
N LEU A 264 -1.41 -11.30 -18.76
CA LEU A 264 -2.17 -10.50 -19.71
C LEU A 264 -1.77 -10.75 -21.17
N MET A 265 -0.55 -11.25 -21.41
CA MET A 265 0.03 -11.38 -22.74
C MET A 265 0.43 -12.83 -23.06
N PRO A 266 0.30 -13.24 -24.35
CA PRO A 266 0.81 -14.54 -24.78
C PRO A 266 2.31 -14.68 -24.54
N LYS A 267 2.74 -15.86 -24.06
CA LYS A 267 4.17 -16.15 -23.77
C LYS A 267 5.09 -15.96 -24.98
N ALA A 268 4.60 -16.22 -26.17
CA ALA A 268 5.36 -16.00 -27.41
C ALA A 268 5.72 -14.51 -27.59
N LEU A 269 4.77 -13.61 -27.33
CA LEU A 269 4.98 -12.17 -27.41
C LEU A 269 5.97 -11.69 -26.34
N LEU A 270 5.82 -12.16 -25.11
CA LEU A 270 6.74 -11.80 -24.00
C LEU A 270 8.18 -12.24 -24.28
N ARG A 271 8.38 -13.39 -24.97
CA ARG A 271 9.70 -13.86 -25.36
C ARG A 271 10.34 -13.03 -26.48
N SER A 272 9.53 -12.42 -27.34
CA SER A 272 10.00 -11.59 -28.45
C SER A 272 10.32 -10.14 -28.07
N LEU A 273 10.05 -9.74 -26.81
CA LEU A 273 10.36 -8.40 -26.34
C LEU A 273 11.87 -8.14 -26.38
N PRO A 274 12.31 -6.96 -26.88
CA PRO A 274 13.71 -6.57 -26.85
C PRO A 274 14.25 -6.43 -25.43
N ASP A 275 15.54 -6.63 -25.27
CA ASP A 275 16.23 -6.44 -23.98
C ASP A 275 16.40 -4.96 -23.59
N HIS A 276 16.30 -4.06 -24.58
CA HIS A 276 16.38 -2.62 -24.34
C HIS A 276 15.10 -2.10 -23.68
N PRO A 277 15.22 -1.18 -22.70
CA PRO A 277 14.05 -0.61 -22.06
C PRO A 277 13.22 0.25 -23.01
N VAL A 278 11.91 0.22 -22.86
CA VAL A 278 11.00 1.16 -23.51
C VAL A 278 10.93 2.44 -22.69
N ASN A 279 11.16 3.58 -23.33
CA ASN A 279 11.04 4.89 -22.71
C ASN A 279 9.69 5.51 -23.10
N ILE A 280 8.95 5.92 -22.09
CA ILE A 280 7.61 6.49 -22.23
C ILE A 280 7.58 7.84 -21.52
N SER A 281 7.05 8.84 -22.21
CA SER A 281 6.82 10.17 -21.61
C SER A 281 5.39 10.60 -21.97
N VAL A 282 4.54 10.76 -20.95
CA VAL A 282 3.14 11.14 -21.14
C VAL A 282 2.82 12.37 -20.29
N ALA A 283 2.22 13.38 -20.93
CA ALA A 283 1.62 14.51 -20.23
C ALA A 283 0.20 14.72 -20.78
N MET A 284 -0.78 14.50 -19.92
CA MET A 284 -2.19 14.56 -20.25
C MET A 284 -2.97 15.32 -19.20
N SER A 285 -3.93 16.16 -19.63
CA SER A 285 -4.82 16.88 -18.72
C SER A 285 -6.23 16.96 -19.32
N GLY A 286 -7.25 17.08 -18.46
CA GLY A 286 -8.65 17.17 -18.86
C GLY A 286 -9.51 16.10 -18.22
N ASN A 287 -10.43 15.52 -18.98
CA ASN A 287 -11.29 14.43 -18.57
C ASN A 287 -11.57 13.47 -19.74
N MET A 288 -12.33 12.39 -19.51
CA MET A 288 -12.63 11.41 -20.53
C MET A 288 -13.48 11.93 -21.70
N GLN A 289 -14.23 13.04 -21.51
CA GLN A 289 -14.96 13.70 -22.61
C GLN A 289 -14.05 14.57 -23.46
N LYS A 290 -13.04 15.20 -22.84
CA LYS A 290 -12.07 16.04 -23.53
C LYS A 290 -10.73 16.04 -22.82
N ALA A 291 -9.81 15.25 -23.31
CA ALA A 291 -8.44 15.18 -22.82
C ALA A 291 -7.48 15.89 -23.78
N ARG A 292 -6.59 16.69 -23.24
CA ARG A 292 -5.45 17.26 -23.95
C ARG A 292 -4.23 16.40 -23.71
N LEU A 293 -3.73 15.78 -24.75
CA LEU A 293 -2.47 15.08 -24.78
C LEU A 293 -1.37 16.09 -25.17
N SER A 294 -0.71 16.66 -24.16
CA SER A 294 0.35 17.65 -24.40
C SER A 294 1.62 17.02 -24.90
N ARG A 295 1.88 15.78 -24.49
CA ARG A 295 3.03 14.98 -24.89
C ARG A 295 2.70 13.50 -24.72
N MET A 296 3.06 12.70 -25.71
CA MET A 296 3.14 11.25 -25.63
C MET A 296 4.31 10.83 -26.51
N ASP A 297 5.41 10.45 -25.90
CA ASP A 297 6.58 9.94 -26.60
C ASP A 297 6.83 8.51 -26.13
N ILE A 298 6.97 7.59 -27.06
CA ILE A 298 7.30 6.20 -26.83
C ILE A 298 8.48 5.87 -27.72
N THR A 299 9.63 5.61 -27.10
CA THR A 299 10.83 5.18 -27.81
C THR A 299 11.22 3.78 -27.34
N TRP A 300 11.11 2.82 -28.23
CA TRP A 300 11.61 1.47 -28.01
C TRP A 300 12.69 1.18 -29.04
N PRO A 301 13.98 1.21 -28.64
CA PRO A 301 15.07 1.00 -29.58
C PRO A 301 14.86 -0.26 -30.42
N THR A 302 15.15 -0.18 -31.71
CA THR A 302 14.99 -1.25 -32.71
C THR A 302 13.54 -1.65 -33.06
N MET A 303 12.51 -1.07 -32.42
CA MET A 303 11.11 -1.37 -32.72
C MET A 303 10.34 -0.15 -33.19
N VAL A 304 10.20 0.87 -32.34
CA VAL A 304 9.32 2.01 -32.61
C VAL A 304 9.83 3.28 -31.96
N ASP A 305 9.70 4.38 -32.69
CA ASP A 305 9.76 5.74 -32.16
C ASP A 305 8.45 6.44 -32.53
N LEU A 306 7.67 6.81 -31.52
CA LEU A 306 6.35 7.41 -31.69
C LEU A 306 6.27 8.65 -30.84
N SER A 307 5.85 9.75 -31.44
CA SER A 307 5.46 10.94 -30.71
C SER A 307 4.06 11.39 -31.11
N ALA A 308 3.25 11.78 -30.13
CA ALA A 308 1.88 12.22 -30.35
C ALA A 308 1.54 13.40 -29.43
N ASN A 309 0.76 14.33 -29.98
CA ASN A 309 0.14 15.41 -29.20
C ASN A 309 -1.18 15.84 -29.85
N GLY A 310 -2.09 16.41 -29.07
CA GLY A 310 -3.39 16.84 -29.58
C GLY A 310 -4.50 16.76 -28.56
N PHE A 311 -5.70 16.50 -29.03
CA PHE A 311 -6.89 16.34 -28.23
C PHE A 311 -7.55 14.99 -28.53
N VAL A 312 -8.06 14.36 -27.49
CA VAL A 312 -8.87 13.14 -27.58
C VAL A 312 -10.18 13.42 -26.85
N GLY A 313 -11.30 13.11 -27.50
CA GLY A 313 -12.63 13.25 -26.94
C GLY A 313 -13.33 11.90 -26.85
N ASN A 314 -14.21 11.79 -25.85
CA ASN A 314 -15.06 10.62 -25.61
C ASN A 314 -14.26 9.30 -25.49
N LEU A 315 -13.17 9.32 -24.71
CA LEU A 315 -12.28 8.17 -24.47
C LEU A 315 -12.99 6.93 -23.91
N ASN A 316 -14.14 7.13 -23.27
CA ASN A 316 -14.97 6.10 -22.68
C ASN A 316 -16.14 5.61 -23.56
N ASP A 317 -16.27 6.15 -24.78
CA ASP A 317 -17.32 5.80 -25.74
C ASP A 317 -16.68 5.59 -27.12
N THR A 318 -16.46 4.33 -27.48
CA THR A 318 -15.79 3.96 -28.73
C THR A 318 -16.55 4.40 -29.98
N ASP A 319 -17.89 4.53 -29.87
CA ASP A 319 -18.74 4.93 -31.02
C ASP A 319 -18.70 6.44 -31.23
N ARG A 320 -18.29 7.21 -30.22
CA ARG A 320 -18.17 8.67 -30.27
C ARG A 320 -16.74 9.16 -30.11
N LEU A 321 -15.79 8.25 -30.10
CA LEU A 321 -14.37 8.59 -29.99
C LEU A 321 -13.98 9.60 -31.07
N SER A 322 -13.42 10.70 -30.64
CA SER A 322 -12.89 11.74 -31.54
C SER A 322 -11.44 12.01 -31.20
N ALA A 323 -10.59 12.16 -32.19
CA ALA A 323 -9.19 12.47 -32.00
C ALA A 323 -8.71 13.48 -33.02
N ASP A 324 -8.12 14.56 -32.53
CA ASP A 324 -7.33 15.51 -33.29
C ASP A 324 -5.90 15.45 -32.77
N ILE A 325 -5.16 14.46 -33.30
CA ILE A 325 -3.82 14.11 -32.81
C ILE A 325 -2.83 14.22 -33.97
N LYS A 326 -1.75 14.94 -33.74
CA LYS A 326 -0.57 14.90 -34.59
C LYS A 326 0.31 13.74 -34.13
N VAL A 327 0.52 12.77 -34.99
CA VAL A 327 1.35 11.60 -34.73
C VAL A 327 2.55 11.62 -35.68
N LYS A 328 3.74 11.42 -35.11
CA LYS A 328 4.95 11.10 -35.86
C LYS A 328 5.38 9.71 -35.41
N ALA A 329 5.50 8.78 -36.35
CA ALA A 329 5.95 7.44 -36.04
C ALA A 329 7.07 7.06 -37.02
N GLN A 330 8.17 6.53 -36.49
CA GLN A 330 9.21 5.88 -37.23
C GLN A 330 9.25 4.43 -36.80
N TYR A 331 9.11 3.54 -37.78
CA TYR A 331 9.27 2.12 -37.59
C TYR A 331 10.68 1.73 -38.01
N VAL A 332 11.42 1.08 -37.17
CA VAL A 332 12.75 0.55 -37.49
C VAL A 332 12.54 -0.86 -38.04
N ALA A 333 12.59 -0.99 -39.36
CA ALA A 333 12.30 -2.21 -40.06
C ALA A 333 13.43 -3.25 -39.94
N ASP A 334 13.50 -3.92 -38.80
CA ASP A 334 14.29 -5.17 -38.72
C ASP A 334 13.60 -6.26 -37.90
N VAL A 335 12.32 -6.10 -37.68
CA VAL A 335 11.48 -7.18 -37.14
C VAL A 335 10.68 -7.77 -38.28
N SER A 336 11.17 -8.84 -38.87
CA SER A 336 10.35 -9.71 -39.71
C SER A 336 9.25 -10.29 -38.86
N PHE A 337 8.09 -9.64 -38.80
CA PHE A 337 6.82 -10.26 -38.46
C PHE A 337 6.53 -11.29 -39.55
N ARG A 338 7.22 -12.41 -39.54
CA ARG A 338 6.81 -13.58 -40.30
C ARG A 338 5.69 -14.23 -39.53
N GLN A 339 4.49 -13.99 -40.02
CA GLN A 339 3.27 -14.79 -39.95
C GLN A 339 3.22 -15.79 -38.76
N TYR A 340 2.35 -15.49 -37.83
CA TYR A 340 1.69 -16.50 -37.04
C TYR A 340 0.22 -16.58 -37.46
#